data_ce04400f8b8cf49bd3742c86cb15de8e
#
_entry.id   ce04400f8b8cf49bd3742c86cb15de8e
#
_cell.length_a   1.000
_cell.length_b   1.000
_cell.length_c   1.000
_cell.angle_alpha   90.00
_cell.angle_beta   90.00
_cell.angle_gamma   90.00
#
_symmetry.space_group_name_H-M   'P 1'
#
loop_
_entity.id
_entity.type
_entity.pdbx_description
1 polymer ?
#
loop_
_entity_poly.entity_id
_entity_poly.type
_entity_poly.pdbx_seq_one_letter_code
_entity_poly.pdbx_strand_id
1 'polypeptide(L)'
;MRCNMAMALAAATLLGGCGLNTGYSTSPPAPCPRIAILADGADLTRYREGAVQDLGSMTFDARLIGFQASCDYNRGRTGVVVSVAGIFDVERGPAGGGQRSTNVPWFIILTDAGDGQVIDRQDFVTPVAFEGNANRVRVQSRPVALNLPADERLVENHTIRLSFQVTREQLDANRRRGPR
;
A
#
# COMPACT_ATOMS: atom_id res chain seq x y z
N MET A 1 -2.10 -32.63 84.00
CA MET A 1 -3.39 -33.06 83.37
C MET A 1 -3.74 -32.10 82.22
N ARG A 2 -4.07 -32.65 81.09
CA ARG A 2 -4.59 -32.01 79.86
C ARG A 2 -3.58 -31.31 78.94
N CYS A 3 -3.12 -32.15 77.97
CA CYS A 3 -2.53 -31.77 76.69
C CYS A 3 -3.54 -30.99 75.82
N ASN A 4 -3.12 -29.91 75.23
CA ASN A 4 -3.81 -29.36 74.06
C ASN A 4 -2.82 -29.27 72.92
N MET A 5 -3.03 -30.11 71.96
CA MET A 5 -2.31 -30.21 70.69
C MET A 5 -2.90 -29.20 69.73
N ALA A 6 -2.15 -28.16 69.41
CA ALA A 6 -2.51 -27.18 68.39
C ALA A 6 -1.99 -27.68 67.04
N MET A 7 -2.93 -27.94 66.17
CA MET A 7 -2.72 -28.45 64.82
C MET A 7 -2.47 -27.25 63.89
N ALA A 8 -1.23 -27.10 63.36
CA ALA A 8 -0.89 -26.07 62.41
C ALA A 8 -1.26 -26.56 61.00
N LEU A 9 -2.25 -25.92 60.36
CA LEU A 9 -2.56 -26.08 58.96
C LEU A 9 -1.56 -25.28 58.10
N ALA A 10 -0.72 -25.96 57.34
CA ALA A 10 0.11 -25.38 56.29
C ALA A 10 -0.73 -25.22 55.00
N ALA A 11 -1.06 -24.00 54.65
CA ALA A 11 -1.67 -23.64 53.36
C ALA A 11 -0.58 -23.52 52.31
N ALA A 12 -0.49 -24.51 51.42
CA ALA A 12 0.37 -24.47 50.22
C ALA A 12 -0.35 -23.65 49.13
N THR A 13 0.09 -22.43 48.91
CA THR A 13 -0.34 -21.60 47.75
C THR A 13 0.39 -22.06 46.52
N LEU A 14 -0.32 -22.77 45.61
CA LEU A 14 0.11 -23.06 44.25
C LEU A 14 0.01 -21.78 43.41
N LEU A 15 1.11 -21.04 43.27
CA LEU A 15 1.25 -20.03 42.23
C LEU A 15 1.36 -20.69 40.87
N GLY A 16 0.21 -20.90 40.21
CA GLY A 16 0.16 -21.23 38.79
C GLY A 16 0.68 -20.08 37.98
N GLY A 17 1.95 -20.11 37.57
CA GLY A 17 2.51 -19.23 36.60
C GLY A 17 1.85 -19.43 35.23
N CYS A 18 0.92 -18.53 34.83
CA CYS A 18 0.51 -18.41 33.43
C CYS A 18 1.73 -17.93 32.63
N GLY A 19 2.45 -18.86 32.04
CA GLY A 19 3.43 -18.56 31.01
C GLY A 19 2.70 -17.99 29.80
N LEU A 20 2.60 -16.66 29.73
CA LEU A 20 2.28 -15.94 28.51
C LEU A 20 3.41 -16.22 27.52
N ASN A 21 3.25 -17.26 26.70
CA ASN A 21 4.11 -17.52 25.56
C ASN A 21 3.79 -16.45 24.50
N THR A 22 4.22 -15.21 24.76
CA THR A 22 4.28 -14.19 23.72
C THR A 22 5.37 -14.65 22.76
N GLY A 23 4.94 -15.29 21.69
CA GLY A 23 5.82 -15.70 20.59
C GLY A 23 6.42 -14.47 19.90
N TYR A 24 7.32 -13.80 20.57
CA TYR A 24 8.18 -12.82 19.93
C TYR A 24 9.09 -13.59 18.98
N SER A 25 8.86 -13.40 17.69
CA SER A 25 9.83 -13.83 16.69
C SER A 25 11.16 -13.16 17.03
N THR A 26 12.13 -13.95 17.44
CA THR A 26 13.48 -13.48 17.78
C THR A 26 14.30 -13.10 16.55
N SER A 27 13.75 -13.31 15.36
CA SER A 27 14.37 -12.91 14.10
C SER A 27 14.14 -11.41 13.85
N PRO A 28 15.17 -10.64 13.48
CA PRO A 28 14.98 -9.25 13.10
C PRO A 28 14.00 -9.14 11.92
N PRO A 29 13.19 -8.08 11.87
CA PRO A 29 12.30 -7.84 10.73
C PRO A 29 13.11 -7.70 9.44
N ALA A 30 12.49 -8.00 8.32
CA ALA A 30 13.11 -7.75 7.02
C ALA A 30 13.30 -6.24 6.80
N PRO A 31 14.42 -5.81 6.19
CA PRO A 31 14.60 -4.41 5.84
C PRO A 31 13.55 -4.00 4.79
N CYS A 32 13.13 -2.74 4.85
CA CYS A 32 12.18 -2.17 3.90
C CYS A 32 12.81 -1.03 3.11
N PRO A 33 12.62 -0.96 1.79
CA PRO A 33 12.98 0.21 1.01
C PRO A 33 12.05 1.38 1.35
N ARG A 34 12.44 2.57 0.94
CA ARG A 34 11.57 3.74 1.02
C ARG A 34 10.44 3.60 0.00
N ILE A 35 9.18 3.82 0.42
CA ILE A 35 8.03 3.74 -0.47
C ILE A 35 7.31 5.09 -0.47
N ALA A 36 7.01 5.62 -1.65
CA ALA A 36 6.38 6.93 -1.81
C ALA A 36 5.43 6.97 -3.02
N ILE A 37 4.53 7.94 -3.02
CA ILE A 37 3.70 8.28 -4.16
C ILE A 37 4.35 9.46 -4.89
N LEU A 38 4.45 9.41 -6.22
CA LEU A 38 4.88 10.55 -7.03
C LEU A 38 3.76 11.60 -7.03
N ALA A 39 4.03 12.75 -6.43
CA ALA A 39 3.02 13.80 -6.25
C ALA A 39 2.39 14.24 -7.59
N ASP A 40 3.20 14.45 -8.63
CA ASP A 40 2.73 14.84 -9.95
C ASP A 40 1.90 13.78 -10.67
N GLY A 41 2.08 12.50 -10.28
CA GLY A 41 1.37 11.36 -10.84
C GLY A 41 0.31 10.77 -9.90
N ALA A 42 -0.04 11.47 -8.81
CA ALA A 42 -1.03 11.02 -7.84
C ALA A 42 -2.48 11.24 -8.27
N ASP A 43 -2.70 12.04 -9.30
CA ASP A 43 -4.02 12.38 -9.84
C ASP A 43 -4.14 11.96 -11.31
N LEU A 44 -5.27 11.35 -11.66
CA LEU A 44 -5.62 10.93 -13.02
C LEU A 44 -7.05 11.34 -13.34
N THR A 45 -7.22 12.32 -14.22
CA THR A 45 -8.53 12.66 -14.77
C THR A 45 -8.66 12.16 -16.20
N ARG A 46 -9.77 11.52 -16.53
CA ARG A 46 -10.08 11.07 -17.90
C ARG A 46 -11.29 11.83 -18.44
N TYR A 47 -11.18 12.21 -19.68
CA TYR A 47 -12.21 12.93 -20.42
C TYR A 47 -12.74 12.09 -21.58
N ARG A 48 -13.89 12.43 -22.11
CA ARG A 48 -14.41 11.85 -23.34
C ARG A 48 -13.44 12.17 -24.48
N GLU A 49 -13.15 11.17 -25.28
CA GLU A 49 -12.25 11.32 -26.42
C GLU A 49 -12.77 12.41 -27.40
N GLY A 50 -11.86 13.28 -27.86
CA GLY A 50 -12.16 14.39 -28.77
C GLY A 50 -12.93 15.56 -28.14
N ALA A 51 -13.29 15.51 -26.85
CA ALA A 51 -13.97 16.62 -26.19
C ALA A 51 -12.99 17.60 -25.54
N VAL A 52 -13.46 18.82 -25.33
CA VAL A 52 -12.74 19.81 -24.49
C VAL A 52 -12.61 19.26 -23.08
N GLN A 53 -11.45 19.43 -22.46
CA GLN A 53 -11.16 18.94 -21.11
C GLN A 53 -11.81 19.86 -20.06
N ASP A 54 -13.06 19.62 -19.79
CA ASP A 54 -13.86 20.33 -18.79
C ASP A 54 -14.63 19.32 -17.89
N LEU A 55 -15.28 19.84 -16.86
CA LEU A 55 -16.04 19.00 -15.91
C LEU A 55 -17.17 18.23 -16.62
N GLY A 56 -17.82 18.80 -17.63
CA GLY A 56 -18.91 18.16 -18.36
C GLY A 56 -18.46 16.97 -19.21
N SER A 57 -17.21 16.99 -19.67
CA SER A 57 -16.61 15.93 -20.48
C SER A 57 -15.85 14.88 -19.66
N MET A 58 -15.69 15.09 -18.35
CA MET A 58 -14.99 14.19 -17.45
C MET A 58 -15.71 12.85 -17.33
N THR A 59 -15.03 11.76 -17.62
CA THR A 59 -15.54 10.38 -17.47
C THR A 59 -15.28 9.83 -16.08
N PHE A 60 -14.07 10.04 -15.54
CA PHE A 60 -13.75 9.78 -14.15
C PHE A 60 -12.54 10.61 -13.69
N ASP A 61 -12.44 10.81 -12.39
CA ASP A 61 -11.28 11.34 -11.67
C ASP A 61 -10.82 10.31 -10.66
N ALA A 62 -9.51 10.05 -10.61
CA ALA A 62 -8.92 9.13 -9.67
C ALA A 62 -7.78 9.79 -8.92
N ARG A 63 -7.64 9.45 -7.64
CA ARG A 63 -6.54 9.89 -6.79
C ARG A 63 -5.90 8.69 -6.10
N LEU A 64 -4.59 8.59 -6.19
CA LEU A 64 -3.78 7.64 -5.43
C LEU A 64 -3.51 8.25 -4.05
N ILE A 65 -4.30 7.82 -3.06
CA ILE A 65 -4.35 8.44 -1.72
C ILE A 65 -3.44 7.77 -0.70
N GLY A 66 -2.92 6.59 -1.01
CA GLY A 66 -2.08 5.82 -0.11
C GLY A 66 -1.66 4.49 -0.70
N PHE A 67 -0.98 3.72 0.12
CA PHE A 67 -0.60 2.34 -0.18
C PHE A 67 -0.56 1.51 1.10
N GLN A 68 -0.65 0.20 0.96
CA GLN A 68 -0.27 -0.77 1.99
C GLN A 68 0.99 -1.49 1.52
N ALA A 69 1.92 -1.75 2.45
CA ALA A 69 3.13 -2.47 2.13
C ALA A 69 3.56 -3.37 3.29
N SER A 70 4.21 -4.48 2.96
CA SER A 70 4.95 -5.34 3.89
C SER A 70 6.26 -5.76 3.27
N CYS A 71 7.25 -6.04 4.13
CA CYS A 71 8.55 -6.54 3.74
C CYS A 71 8.85 -7.80 4.52
N ASP A 72 9.10 -8.88 3.80
CA ASP A 72 9.35 -10.18 4.38
C ASP A 72 10.57 -10.83 3.72
N TYR A 73 11.36 -11.60 4.48
CA TYR A 73 12.38 -12.42 3.87
C TYR A 73 11.73 -13.53 3.04
N ASN A 74 12.32 -13.83 1.88
CA ASN A 74 11.95 -15.04 1.14
C ASN A 74 12.31 -16.30 1.94
N ARG A 75 11.82 -17.48 1.51
CA ARG A 75 12.01 -18.75 2.23
C ARG A 75 13.46 -19.09 2.56
N GLY A 76 14.41 -18.67 1.73
CA GLY A 76 15.84 -18.92 1.92
C GLY A 76 16.58 -17.81 2.64
N ARG A 77 15.90 -16.71 3.01
CA ARG A 77 16.52 -15.46 3.51
C ARG A 77 17.64 -14.92 2.59
N THR A 78 17.56 -15.25 1.31
CA THR A 78 18.49 -14.79 0.26
C THR A 78 17.99 -13.52 -0.42
N GLY A 79 16.81 -13.03 -0.06
CA GLY A 79 16.18 -11.84 -0.60
C GLY A 79 15.04 -11.37 0.28
N VAL A 80 14.58 -10.16 -0.01
CA VAL A 80 13.41 -9.53 0.61
C VAL A 80 12.32 -9.43 -0.43
N VAL A 81 11.11 -9.85 -0.08
CA VAL A 81 9.90 -9.65 -0.87
C VAL A 81 9.16 -8.45 -0.30
N VAL A 82 9.04 -7.40 -1.11
CA VAL A 82 8.25 -6.22 -0.78
C VAL A 82 6.90 -6.34 -1.46
N SER A 83 5.84 -6.47 -0.67
CA SER A 83 4.46 -6.52 -1.16
C SER A 83 3.85 -5.13 -1.06
N VAL A 84 3.33 -4.58 -2.16
CA VAL A 84 2.76 -3.22 -2.22
C VAL A 84 1.39 -3.25 -2.87
N ALA A 85 0.40 -2.59 -2.27
CA ALA A 85 -0.93 -2.38 -2.84
C ALA A 85 -1.29 -0.89 -2.82
N GLY A 86 -1.66 -0.32 -3.96
CA GLY A 86 -2.13 1.06 -4.06
C GLY A 86 -3.57 1.21 -3.55
N ILE A 87 -3.88 2.36 -2.95
CA ILE A 87 -5.22 2.73 -2.48
C ILE A 87 -5.68 3.94 -3.28
N PHE A 88 -6.82 3.80 -3.96
CA PHE A 88 -7.35 4.79 -4.88
C PHE A 88 -8.73 5.27 -4.45
N ASP A 89 -8.96 6.57 -4.45
CA ASP A 89 -10.29 7.17 -4.48
C ASP A 89 -10.64 7.44 -5.94
N VAL A 90 -11.78 6.92 -6.40
CA VAL A 90 -12.22 7.07 -7.80
C VAL A 90 -13.62 7.64 -7.83
N GLU A 91 -13.80 8.72 -8.56
CA GLU A 91 -15.08 9.41 -8.75
C GLU A 91 -15.51 9.34 -10.22
N ARG A 92 -16.73 8.92 -10.46
CA ARG A 92 -17.34 8.92 -11.79
C ARG A 92 -17.75 10.33 -12.16
N GLY A 93 -17.28 10.81 -13.31
CA GLY A 93 -17.63 12.11 -13.83
C GLY A 93 -18.98 12.16 -14.56
N PRO A 94 -19.48 13.36 -14.88
CA PRO A 94 -20.74 13.54 -15.62
C PRO A 94 -20.78 12.81 -16.95
N ALA A 95 -19.68 12.80 -17.70
CA ALA A 95 -19.60 12.10 -18.98
C ALA A 95 -19.45 10.57 -18.84
N GLY A 96 -19.18 10.08 -17.62
CA GLY A 96 -19.17 8.66 -17.29
C GLY A 96 -20.56 8.07 -17.02
N GLY A 97 -21.60 8.85 -17.08
CA GLY A 97 -23.04 8.61 -16.94
C GLY A 97 -23.51 7.19 -16.64
N GLY A 98 -23.65 6.34 -17.62
CA GLY A 98 -24.13 4.95 -17.44
C GLY A 98 -23.04 3.92 -17.15
N GLN A 99 -21.77 4.30 -17.10
CA GLN A 99 -20.68 3.35 -16.87
C GLN A 99 -20.65 2.90 -15.40
N ARG A 100 -20.79 1.58 -15.21
CA ARG A 100 -20.75 0.96 -13.87
C ARG A 100 -19.35 0.54 -13.45
N SER A 101 -18.38 0.65 -14.34
CA SER A 101 -16.98 0.29 -14.06
C SER A 101 -16.02 1.13 -14.89
N THR A 102 -14.80 1.27 -14.39
CA THR A 102 -13.68 1.87 -15.11
C THR A 102 -12.38 1.14 -14.78
N ASN A 103 -11.36 1.37 -15.58
CA ASN A 103 -10.03 0.82 -15.37
C ASN A 103 -9.05 1.94 -15.02
N VAL A 104 -8.36 1.79 -13.93
CA VAL A 104 -7.38 2.76 -13.43
C VAL A 104 -5.97 2.24 -13.71
N PRO A 105 -5.26 2.82 -14.71
CA PRO A 105 -3.89 2.43 -15.05
C PRO A 105 -2.89 3.11 -14.11
N TRP A 106 -1.99 2.34 -13.52
CA TRP A 106 -0.96 2.81 -12.61
C TRP A 106 0.30 1.97 -12.75
N PHE A 107 1.40 2.41 -12.14
CA PHE A 107 2.66 1.68 -12.17
C PHE A 107 3.42 1.82 -10.87
N ILE A 108 4.37 0.92 -10.69
CA ILE A 108 5.41 0.96 -9.68
C ILE A 108 6.76 1.05 -10.38
N ILE A 109 7.65 1.90 -9.88
CA ILE A 109 9.07 1.90 -10.25
C ILE A 109 9.91 1.62 -9.02
N LEU A 110 10.97 0.86 -9.23
CA LEU A 110 12.06 0.64 -8.29
C LEU A 110 13.27 1.42 -8.79
N THR A 111 13.84 2.26 -7.94
CA THR A 111 15.06 3.02 -8.25
C THR A 111 16.18 2.65 -7.30
N ASP A 112 17.41 2.89 -7.73
CA ASP A 112 18.62 2.73 -6.92
C ASP A 112 18.79 3.81 -5.85
N ALA A 113 19.88 3.73 -5.13
CA ALA A 113 20.31 4.72 -4.15
C ALA A 113 20.43 6.10 -4.80
N GLY A 114 19.65 7.06 -4.29
CA GLY A 114 19.67 8.44 -4.77
C GLY A 114 18.68 8.73 -5.90
N ASP A 115 17.77 7.78 -6.19
CA ASP A 115 16.74 7.92 -7.24
C ASP A 115 17.27 8.20 -8.67
N GLY A 116 18.53 7.85 -8.92
CA GLY A 116 19.21 8.16 -10.17
C GLY A 116 18.88 7.23 -11.31
N GLN A 117 18.63 5.95 -11.03
CA GLN A 117 18.41 4.93 -12.07
C GLN A 117 17.17 4.09 -11.76
N VAL A 118 16.30 3.95 -12.76
CA VAL A 118 15.18 3.00 -12.70
C VAL A 118 15.73 1.59 -12.92
N ILE A 119 15.57 0.73 -11.91
CA ILE A 119 15.99 -0.68 -11.94
C ILE A 119 14.88 -1.56 -12.51
N ASP A 120 13.63 -1.30 -12.10
CA ASP A 120 12.46 -2.06 -12.54
C ASP A 120 11.25 -1.14 -12.66
N ARG A 121 10.36 -1.47 -13.60
CA ARG A 121 9.06 -0.83 -13.78
C ARG A 121 8.02 -1.89 -14.07
N GLN A 122 6.93 -1.84 -13.33
CA GLN A 122 5.80 -2.73 -13.53
C GLN A 122 4.52 -1.91 -13.69
N ASP A 123 3.80 -2.15 -14.77
CA ASP A 123 2.56 -1.45 -15.12
C ASP A 123 1.35 -2.33 -14.78
N PHE A 124 0.31 -1.71 -14.23
CA PHE A 124 -0.90 -2.38 -13.73
C PHE A 124 -2.16 -1.66 -14.15
N VAL A 125 -3.26 -2.40 -14.11
CA VAL A 125 -4.61 -1.86 -14.25
C VAL A 125 -5.46 -2.39 -13.11
N THR A 126 -6.08 -1.48 -12.36
CA THR A 126 -7.03 -1.83 -11.30
C THR A 126 -8.46 -1.61 -11.81
N PRO A 127 -9.28 -2.66 -11.92
CA PRO A 127 -10.70 -2.51 -12.25
C PRO A 127 -11.43 -1.91 -11.05
N VAL A 128 -12.29 -0.94 -11.32
CA VAL A 128 -13.11 -0.24 -10.33
C VAL A 128 -14.57 -0.36 -10.70
N ALA A 129 -15.41 -0.85 -9.80
CA ALA A 129 -16.84 -0.96 -9.97
C ALA A 129 -17.56 0.10 -9.10
N PHE A 130 -18.58 0.75 -9.68
CA PHE A 130 -19.47 1.65 -8.98
C PHE A 130 -20.78 0.90 -8.68
N GLU A 131 -20.96 0.49 -7.43
CA GLU A 131 -22.15 -0.26 -7.02
C GLU A 131 -23.34 0.67 -6.76
N GLY A 132 -24.51 0.24 -7.14
CA GLY A 132 -25.75 1.00 -6.97
C GLY A 132 -25.67 2.40 -7.60
N ASN A 133 -25.94 3.42 -6.80
CA ASN A 133 -25.87 4.83 -7.18
C ASN A 133 -24.58 5.53 -6.73
N ALA A 134 -23.57 4.78 -6.30
CA ALA A 134 -22.31 5.36 -5.88
C ALA A 134 -21.61 6.04 -7.05
N ASN A 135 -21.23 7.31 -6.87
CA ASN A 135 -20.38 8.04 -7.81
C ASN A 135 -18.93 8.06 -7.38
N ARG A 136 -18.63 7.74 -6.11
CA ARG A 136 -17.28 7.68 -5.57
C ARG A 136 -17.08 6.36 -4.84
N VAL A 137 -15.94 5.73 -5.07
CA VAL A 137 -15.55 4.49 -4.41
C VAL A 137 -14.07 4.56 -4.02
N ARG A 138 -13.75 3.94 -2.90
CA ARG A 138 -12.36 3.66 -2.52
C ARG A 138 -12.07 2.21 -2.84
N VAL A 139 -10.97 1.99 -3.55
CA VAL A 139 -10.53 0.66 -3.95
C VAL A 139 -9.05 0.47 -3.64
N GLN A 140 -8.70 -0.74 -3.24
CA GLN A 140 -7.32 -1.17 -3.08
C GLN A 140 -6.97 -2.13 -4.21
N SER A 141 -5.79 -1.97 -4.80
CA SER A 141 -5.28 -2.92 -5.79
C SER A 141 -4.96 -4.28 -5.16
N ARG A 142 -4.80 -5.30 -5.99
CA ARG A 142 -4.13 -6.51 -5.55
C ARG A 142 -2.69 -6.18 -5.16
N PRO A 143 -2.13 -6.84 -4.12
CA PRO A 143 -0.73 -6.68 -3.77
C PRO A 143 0.17 -7.11 -4.92
N VAL A 144 1.22 -6.35 -5.15
CA VAL A 144 2.28 -6.60 -6.13
C VAL A 144 3.54 -6.95 -5.36
N ALA A 145 4.24 -8.01 -5.76
CA ALA A 145 5.48 -8.44 -5.13
C ALA A 145 6.70 -7.97 -5.94
N LEU A 146 7.62 -7.30 -5.25
CA LEU A 146 8.93 -6.89 -5.75
C LEU A 146 9.99 -7.69 -5.00
N ASN A 147 10.94 -8.30 -5.73
CA ASN A 147 12.02 -9.06 -5.12
C ASN A 147 13.30 -8.22 -5.09
N LEU A 148 13.85 -8.05 -3.90
CA LEU A 148 15.10 -7.34 -3.65
C LEU A 148 16.16 -8.30 -3.10
N PRO A 149 17.47 -8.01 -3.29
CA PRO A 149 18.52 -8.78 -2.65
C PRO A 149 18.42 -8.69 -1.13
N ALA A 150 19.04 -9.64 -0.40
CA ALA A 150 18.98 -9.67 1.07
C ALA A 150 19.95 -8.69 1.75
N ASP A 151 20.80 -8.00 1.00
CA ASP A 151 21.71 -7.00 1.56
C ASP A 151 20.90 -5.82 2.10
N GLU A 152 20.89 -5.69 3.43
CA GLU A 152 20.12 -4.72 4.18
C GLU A 152 20.40 -3.28 3.72
N ARG A 153 21.65 -2.95 3.48
CA ARG A 153 22.05 -1.61 3.02
C ARG A 153 21.56 -1.32 1.61
N LEU A 154 21.58 -2.33 0.74
CA LEU A 154 21.03 -2.18 -0.61
C LEU A 154 19.53 -1.99 -0.58
N VAL A 155 18.79 -2.78 0.24
CA VAL A 155 17.34 -2.67 0.34
C VAL A 155 16.93 -1.28 0.83
N GLU A 156 17.53 -0.78 1.90
CA GLU A 156 17.21 0.52 2.49
C GLU A 156 17.53 1.71 1.57
N ASN A 157 18.49 1.54 0.67
CA ASN A 157 18.87 2.56 -0.30
C ASN A 157 17.99 2.58 -1.56
N HIS A 158 17.18 1.53 -1.78
CA HIS A 158 16.23 1.53 -2.89
C HIS A 158 15.00 2.38 -2.55
N THR A 159 14.37 2.92 -3.59
CA THR A 159 13.10 3.62 -3.45
C THR A 159 12.06 2.99 -4.39
N ILE A 160 10.88 2.70 -3.83
CA ILE A 160 9.71 2.27 -4.58
C ILE A 160 8.77 3.46 -4.73
N ARG A 161 8.33 3.75 -5.95
CA ARG A 161 7.41 4.86 -6.22
C ARG A 161 6.21 4.39 -6.98
N LEU A 162 5.04 4.86 -6.55
CA LEU A 162 3.75 4.58 -7.16
C LEU A 162 3.26 5.83 -7.90
N SER A 163 2.63 5.64 -9.06
CA SER A 163 2.06 6.71 -9.87
C SER A 163 0.97 6.19 -10.79
N PHE A 164 0.03 7.02 -11.18
CA PHE A 164 -0.82 6.74 -12.34
C PHE A 164 -0.04 6.85 -13.64
N GLN A 165 -0.52 6.13 -14.66
CA GLN A 165 -0.05 6.30 -16.03
C GLN A 165 -0.73 7.55 -16.63
N VAL A 166 -0.08 8.70 -16.46
CA VAL A 166 -0.53 9.99 -16.97
C VAL A 166 0.16 10.34 -18.29
N THR A 167 -0.52 11.07 -19.17
CA THR A 167 0.10 11.66 -20.35
C THR A 167 0.97 12.87 -19.95
N ARG A 168 1.82 13.34 -20.85
CA ARG A 168 2.62 14.55 -20.60
C ARG A 168 1.74 15.74 -20.26
N GLU A 169 0.65 15.93 -21.00
CA GLU A 169 -0.30 17.04 -20.78
C GLU A 169 -0.97 16.95 -19.41
N GLN A 170 -1.35 15.74 -18.98
CA GLN A 170 -1.92 15.48 -17.65
C GLN A 170 -0.89 15.74 -16.55
N LEU A 171 0.36 15.32 -16.76
CA LEU A 171 1.45 15.57 -15.83
C LEU A 171 1.69 17.07 -15.67
N ASP A 172 1.73 17.82 -16.76
CA ASP A 172 1.91 19.27 -16.74
C ASP A 172 0.70 19.98 -16.11
N ALA A 173 -0.52 19.48 -16.33
CA ALA A 173 -1.72 19.97 -15.66
C ALA A 173 -1.68 19.74 -14.15
N ASN A 174 -1.26 18.56 -13.72
CA ASN A 174 -1.09 18.22 -12.31
C ASN A 174 -0.05 19.13 -11.64
N ARG A 175 1.09 19.35 -12.29
CA ARG A 175 2.15 20.27 -11.80
C ARG A 175 1.65 21.70 -11.65
N ARG A 176 0.91 22.22 -12.63
CA ARG A 176 0.35 23.59 -12.54
C ARG A 176 -0.69 23.71 -11.43
N ARG A 177 -1.48 22.67 -11.20
CA ARG A 177 -2.51 22.66 -10.16
C ARG A 177 -1.93 22.51 -8.75
N GLY A 178 -0.82 21.81 -8.62
CA GLY A 178 -0.24 21.42 -7.35
C GLY A 178 -0.95 20.21 -6.68
N PRO A 179 -0.46 19.77 -5.51
CA PRO A 179 -1.04 18.66 -4.76
C PRO A 179 -2.48 18.96 -4.32
N ARG A 180 -3.34 17.92 -4.29
CA ARG A 180 -4.72 18.00 -3.77
C ARG A 180 -4.86 17.31 -2.42
#